data_2063b563eceee3db6276e6e53179df7b
#
_entry.id   2063b563eceee3db6276e6e53179df7b
#
_cell.length_a   1.000
_cell.length_b   1.000
_cell.length_c   1.000
_cell.angle_alpha   90.00
_cell.angle_beta   90.00
_cell.angle_gamma   90.00
#
_symmetry.space_group_name_H-M   'P 1'
#
loop_
_entity.id
_entity.type
_entity.pdbx_description
1 polymer ?
#
loop_
_entity_poly.entity_id
_entity_poly.type
_entity_poly.pdbx_seq_one_letter_code
_entity_poly.pdbx_strand_id
1 'polypeptide(L)'
;MDLQRALDYAADHRNALLTTIRKDGRPQQSVVFYLLDGDRFTISLTDDRAKVKNLRRDPRAALYVPSDDVFVWAGFDGHVELSAVAERPDDAVVDQLVEYYRRGNGEHEDWDAYRQAMVDDHRLVGTFVATSATGILPD
;
A
#
# COMPACT_ATOMS: atom_id res chain seq x y z
N MET A 1 -21.18 -0.02 -3.90
CA MET A 1 -20.93 1.02 -2.87
C MET A 1 -20.34 2.25 -3.53
N ASP A 2 -20.68 3.42 -3.05
CA ASP A 2 -20.06 4.64 -3.51
C ASP A 2 -18.56 4.66 -3.14
N LEU A 3 -17.72 4.89 -4.14
CA LEU A 3 -16.26 4.85 -3.96
C LEU A 3 -15.80 5.92 -2.96
N GLN A 4 -16.32 7.15 -3.06
CA GLN A 4 -15.89 8.23 -2.16
C GLN A 4 -16.22 7.93 -0.70
N ARG A 5 -17.39 7.35 -0.44
CA ARG A 5 -17.79 6.95 0.91
C ARG A 5 -16.84 5.88 1.48
N ALA A 6 -16.44 4.92 0.66
CA ALA A 6 -15.48 3.89 1.05
C ALA A 6 -14.09 4.50 1.31
N LEU A 7 -13.66 5.46 0.48
CA LEU A 7 -12.38 6.14 0.67
C LEU A 7 -12.37 6.99 1.95
N ASP A 8 -13.49 7.65 2.26
CA ASP A 8 -13.60 8.41 3.52
C ASP A 8 -13.46 7.50 4.74
N TYR A 9 -14.07 6.31 4.70
CA TYR A 9 -13.88 5.30 5.73
C TYR A 9 -12.41 4.86 5.83
N ALA A 10 -11.78 4.57 4.70
CA ALA A 10 -10.39 4.09 4.67
C ALA A 10 -9.40 5.15 5.15
N ALA A 11 -9.74 6.43 5.04
CA ALA A 11 -8.89 7.54 5.49
C ALA A 11 -8.67 7.51 7.02
N ASP A 12 -9.58 6.90 7.77
CA ASP A 12 -9.49 6.77 9.23
C ASP A 12 -8.78 5.48 9.67
N HIS A 13 -8.26 4.72 8.72
CA HIS A 13 -7.57 3.46 8.96
C HIS A 13 -6.17 3.49 8.37
N ARG A 14 -5.33 2.50 8.72
CA ARG A 14 -3.93 2.44 8.26
C ARG A 14 -3.53 1.05 7.77
N ASN A 15 -4.29 0.02 8.08
CA ASN A 15 -3.96 -1.35 7.74
C ASN A 15 -4.98 -1.93 6.79
N ALA A 16 -4.48 -2.70 5.82
CA ALA A 16 -5.32 -3.38 4.86
C ALA A 16 -4.74 -4.75 4.52
N LEU A 17 -5.59 -5.62 4.00
CA LEU A 17 -5.15 -6.85 3.37
C LEU A 17 -5.01 -6.58 1.87
N LEU A 18 -3.78 -6.70 1.36
CA LEU A 18 -3.50 -6.55 -0.07
C LEU A 18 -3.57 -7.93 -0.72
N THR A 19 -4.38 -8.05 -1.76
CA THR A 19 -4.49 -9.26 -2.57
C THR A 19 -3.90 -8.99 -3.94
N THR A 20 -2.93 -9.83 -4.33
CA THR A 20 -2.32 -9.85 -5.67
C THR A 20 -2.58 -11.20 -6.31
N ILE A 21 -2.30 -11.32 -7.61
CA ILE A 21 -2.63 -12.51 -8.40
C ILE A 21 -1.34 -13.28 -8.70
N ARG A 22 -1.27 -14.52 -8.22
CA ARG A 22 -0.13 -15.41 -8.48
C ARG A 22 -0.10 -15.81 -9.95
N LYS A 23 1.05 -16.32 -10.37
CA LYS A 23 1.24 -16.80 -11.74
C LYS A 23 0.21 -17.86 -12.15
N ASP A 24 -0.23 -18.70 -11.21
CA ASP A 24 -1.25 -19.74 -11.46
C ASP A 24 -2.68 -19.23 -11.32
N GLY A 25 -2.88 -17.92 -11.08
CA GLY A 25 -4.20 -17.30 -10.95
C GLY A 25 -4.75 -17.28 -9.53
N ARG A 26 -4.10 -17.93 -8.56
CA ARG A 26 -4.58 -17.89 -7.18
C ARG A 26 -4.25 -16.54 -6.52
N PRO A 27 -5.09 -16.10 -5.55
CA PRO A 27 -4.80 -14.91 -4.79
C PRO A 27 -3.62 -15.14 -3.83
N GLN A 28 -2.78 -14.12 -3.67
CA GLN A 28 -1.77 -14.04 -2.63
C GLN A 28 -2.10 -12.84 -1.76
N GLN A 29 -2.19 -13.03 -0.45
CA GLN A 29 -2.67 -12.03 0.49
C GLN A 29 -1.60 -11.70 1.53
N SER A 30 -1.51 -10.42 1.89
CA SER A 30 -0.62 -9.97 2.96
C SER A 30 -1.16 -8.69 3.58
N VAL A 31 -0.89 -8.51 4.88
CA VAL A 31 -1.24 -7.28 5.56
C VAL A 31 -0.23 -6.20 5.18
N VAL A 32 -0.72 -5.01 4.87
CA VAL A 32 0.10 -3.85 4.54
C VAL A 32 -0.37 -2.65 5.36
N PHE A 33 0.58 -1.77 5.64
CA PHE A 33 0.30 -0.43 6.16
C PHE A 33 0.18 0.52 4.96
N TYR A 34 -0.80 1.43 4.98
CA TYR A 34 -0.96 2.38 3.89
C TYR A 34 -1.17 3.81 4.38
N LEU A 35 -0.89 4.74 3.50
CA LEU A 35 -1.33 6.13 3.62
C LEU A 35 -2.22 6.44 2.43
N LEU A 36 -3.34 7.11 2.69
CA LEU A 36 -4.33 7.41 1.65
C LEU A 36 -4.32 8.90 1.31
N ASP A 37 -4.22 9.19 0.01
CA ASP A 37 -4.37 10.52 -0.56
C ASP A 37 -5.35 10.41 -1.73
N GLY A 38 -6.55 11.00 -1.59
CA GLY A 38 -7.59 10.87 -2.60
C GLY A 38 -8.01 9.41 -2.80
N ASP A 39 -7.79 8.87 -3.98
CA ASP A 39 -8.05 7.48 -4.33
C ASP A 39 -6.76 6.63 -4.41
N ARG A 40 -5.63 7.15 -3.92
CA ARG A 40 -4.31 6.53 -4.01
C ARG A 40 -3.81 6.11 -2.64
N PHE A 41 -3.51 4.82 -2.50
CA PHE A 41 -2.98 4.23 -1.27
C PHE A 41 -1.49 3.99 -1.49
N THR A 42 -0.65 4.63 -0.68
CA THR A 42 0.81 4.48 -0.74
C THR A 42 1.25 3.37 0.20
N ILE A 43 2.04 2.44 -0.32
CA ILE A 43 2.51 1.26 0.40
C ILE A 43 4.01 1.11 0.19
N SER A 44 4.76 0.82 1.25
CA SER A 44 6.19 0.48 1.15
C SER A 44 6.32 -1.03 0.86
N LEU A 45 7.06 -1.37 -0.16
CA LEU A 45 7.25 -2.75 -0.62
C LEU A 45 8.74 -3.11 -0.68
N THR A 46 9.03 -4.40 -0.62
CA THR A 46 10.39 -4.93 -0.79
C THR A 46 10.44 -5.73 -2.09
N ASP A 47 11.43 -5.46 -2.93
CA ASP A 47 11.48 -5.92 -4.32
C ASP A 47 11.42 -7.45 -4.47
N ASP A 48 12.01 -8.21 -3.55
CA ASP A 48 12.08 -9.66 -3.64
C ASP A 48 10.81 -10.38 -3.13
N ARG A 49 9.81 -9.66 -2.65
CA ARG A 49 8.59 -10.27 -2.13
C ARG A 49 7.69 -10.79 -3.24
N ALA A 50 6.95 -11.86 -2.93
CA ALA A 50 6.03 -12.49 -3.88
C ALA A 50 5.01 -11.49 -4.45
N LYS A 51 4.46 -10.62 -3.61
CA LYS A 51 3.48 -9.62 -4.03
C LYS A 51 4.04 -8.66 -5.08
N VAL A 52 5.31 -8.27 -4.98
CA VAL A 52 5.93 -7.39 -5.98
C VAL A 52 6.10 -8.12 -7.30
N LYS A 53 6.58 -9.36 -7.27
CA LYS A 53 6.71 -10.19 -8.49
C LYS A 53 5.35 -10.39 -9.16
N ASN A 54 4.30 -10.62 -8.36
CA ASN A 54 2.94 -10.75 -8.87
C ASN A 54 2.48 -9.45 -9.55
N LEU A 55 2.72 -8.31 -8.91
CA LEU A 55 2.30 -7.00 -9.44
C LEU A 55 3.06 -6.60 -10.71
N ARG A 56 4.33 -7.00 -10.85
CA ARG A 56 5.07 -6.75 -12.09
C ARG A 56 4.48 -7.51 -13.26
N ARG A 57 3.95 -8.70 -13.01
CA ARG A 57 3.31 -9.54 -14.04
C ARG A 57 1.88 -9.12 -14.30
N ASP A 58 1.13 -8.77 -13.24
CA ASP A 58 -0.28 -8.40 -13.31
C ASP A 58 -0.54 -7.31 -12.26
N PRO A 59 -0.76 -6.06 -12.68
CA PRO A 59 -0.92 -4.96 -11.74
C PRO A 59 -2.26 -4.94 -11.01
N ARG A 60 -3.23 -5.77 -11.39
CA ARG A 60 -4.53 -5.82 -10.73
C ARG A 60 -4.37 -6.27 -9.29
N ALA A 61 -5.11 -5.63 -8.40
CA ALA A 61 -5.04 -5.92 -6.98
C ALA A 61 -6.35 -5.54 -6.30
N ALA A 62 -6.49 -6.01 -5.07
CA ALA A 62 -7.59 -5.61 -4.21
C ALA A 62 -7.05 -5.25 -2.82
N LEU A 63 -7.69 -4.29 -2.17
CA LEU A 63 -7.44 -3.95 -0.77
C LEU A 63 -8.70 -4.18 0.05
N TYR A 64 -8.56 -4.83 1.18
CA TYR A 64 -9.62 -5.01 2.15
C TYR A 64 -9.25 -4.29 3.44
N VAL A 65 -10.10 -3.34 3.85
CA VAL A 65 -9.87 -2.53 5.06
C VAL A 65 -10.88 -2.94 6.12
N PRO A 66 -10.46 -3.75 7.10
CA PRO A 66 -11.34 -4.17 8.19
C PRO A 66 -11.49 -3.06 9.24
N SER A 67 -12.47 -3.22 10.10
CA SER A 67 -12.60 -2.44 11.35
C SER A 67 -12.61 -3.39 12.54
N ASP A 68 -12.79 -2.84 13.75
CA ASP A 68 -12.98 -3.64 14.96
C ASP A 68 -14.30 -4.41 14.95
N ASP A 69 -15.27 -3.96 14.16
CA ASP A 69 -16.55 -4.62 13.97
C ASP A 69 -16.50 -5.44 12.68
N VAL A 70 -16.66 -6.75 12.79
CA VAL A 70 -16.61 -7.67 11.64
C VAL A 70 -17.65 -7.32 10.56
N PHE A 71 -18.71 -6.63 10.92
CA PHE A 71 -19.76 -6.22 9.98
C PHE A 71 -19.51 -4.86 9.33
N VAL A 72 -18.41 -4.19 9.69
CA VAL A 72 -18.04 -2.87 9.12
C VAL A 72 -16.69 -3.01 8.44
N TRP A 73 -16.69 -2.86 7.12
CA TRP A 73 -15.49 -3.03 6.29
C TRP A 73 -15.68 -2.39 4.93
N ALA A 74 -14.59 -2.12 4.24
CA ALA A 74 -14.59 -1.70 2.84
C ALA A 74 -13.54 -2.50 2.07
N GLY A 75 -13.91 -2.92 0.87
CA GLY A 75 -13.01 -3.55 -0.09
C GLY A 75 -12.90 -2.71 -1.34
N PHE A 76 -11.72 -2.68 -1.94
CA PHE A 76 -11.44 -1.91 -3.14
C PHE A 76 -10.86 -2.80 -4.21
N ASP A 77 -11.33 -2.65 -5.44
CA ASP A 77 -10.66 -3.16 -6.62
C ASP A 77 -9.84 -2.04 -7.25
N GLY A 78 -8.72 -2.39 -7.85
CA GLY A 78 -7.87 -1.42 -8.50
C GLY A 78 -6.62 -2.05 -9.08
N HIS A 79 -5.58 -1.25 -9.20
CA HIS A 79 -4.28 -1.69 -9.68
C HIS A 79 -3.17 -0.99 -8.91
N VAL A 80 -1.97 -1.57 -8.93
CA VAL A 80 -0.80 -1.00 -8.26
C VAL A 80 0.20 -0.53 -9.31
N GLU A 81 0.61 0.74 -9.16
CA GLU A 81 1.73 1.32 -9.90
C GLU A 81 2.99 1.16 -9.03
N LEU A 82 4.06 0.63 -9.60
CA LEU A 82 5.32 0.41 -8.88
C LEU A 82 6.34 1.47 -9.27
N SER A 83 7.00 2.04 -8.25
CA SER A 83 8.13 2.95 -8.47
C SER A 83 9.39 2.16 -8.85
N ALA A 84 10.47 2.90 -9.16
CA ALA A 84 11.80 2.30 -9.21
C ALA A 84 12.20 1.80 -7.83
N VAL A 85 13.11 0.82 -7.79
CA VAL A 85 13.69 0.33 -6.54
C VAL A 85 14.75 1.32 -6.07
N ALA A 86 14.83 1.54 -4.75
CA ALA A 86 15.84 2.43 -4.16
C ALA A 86 17.25 1.91 -4.47
N GLU A 87 18.08 2.76 -5.06
CA GLU A 87 19.48 2.46 -5.40
C GLU A 87 20.47 3.31 -4.60
N ARG A 88 20.07 4.54 -4.23
CA ARG A 88 20.90 5.48 -3.47
C ARG A 88 20.07 6.15 -2.39
N PRO A 89 20.69 6.53 -1.26
CA PRO A 89 19.95 7.16 -0.17
C PRO A 89 19.26 8.48 -0.54
N ASP A 90 19.73 9.17 -1.59
CA ASP A 90 19.15 10.44 -2.07
C ASP A 90 18.20 10.29 -3.25
N ASP A 91 17.80 9.06 -3.59
CA ASP A 91 16.83 8.83 -4.67
C ASP A 91 15.46 9.44 -4.37
N ALA A 92 14.73 9.80 -5.44
CA ALA A 92 13.38 10.29 -5.32
C ALA A 92 12.44 9.29 -4.62
N VAL A 93 12.61 7.99 -4.89
CA VAL A 93 11.81 6.96 -4.21
C VAL A 93 12.12 6.90 -2.71
N VAL A 94 13.37 7.14 -2.31
CA VAL A 94 13.73 7.18 -0.89
C VAL A 94 13.09 8.40 -0.22
N ASP A 95 13.02 9.55 -0.92
CA ASP A 95 12.30 10.72 -0.42
C ASP A 95 10.81 10.39 -0.16
N GLN A 96 10.18 9.64 -1.05
CA GLN A 96 8.80 9.19 -0.86
C GLN A 96 8.66 8.26 0.35
N LEU A 97 9.63 7.36 0.55
CA LEU A 97 9.64 6.43 1.69
C LEU A 97 9.86 7.18 3.02
N VAL A 98 10.69 8.23 3.02
CA VAL A 98 10.88 9.11 4.18
C VAL A 98 9.55 9.77 4.55
N GLU A 99 8.84 10.33 3.58
CA GLU A 99 7.57 10.99 3.82
C GLU A 99 6.50 9.99 4.29
N TYR A 100 6.48 8.80 3.71
CA TYR A 100 5.61 7.71 4.13
C TYR A 100 5.85 7.34 5.60
N TYR A 101 7.11 7.18 6.01
CA TYR A 101 7.45 6.89 7.39
C TYR A 101 7.03 8.03 8.31
N ARG A 102 7.39 9.27 7.95
CA ARG A 102 7.09 10.46 8.76
C ARG A 102 5.59 10.61 9.01
N ARG A 103 4.78 10.44 7.99
CA ARG A 103 3.32 10.55 8.11
C ARG A 103 2.72 9.42 8.93
N GLY A 104 3.27 8.23 8.86
CA GLY A 104 2.76 7.06 9.57
C GLY A 104 3.28 6.91 11.00
N ASN A 105 4.53 7.32 11.25
CA ASN A 105 5.24 7.03 12.50
C ASN A 105 5.86 8.25 13.18
N GLY A 106 5.83 9.43 12.54
CA GLY A 106 6.50 10.63 13.04
C GLY A 106 7.98 10.68 12.66
N GLU A 107 8.75 11.52 13.35
CA GLU A 107 10.16 11.69 13.05
C GLU A 107 10.97 10.46 13.43
N HIS A 108 11.89 10.08 12.55
CA HIS A 108 12.88 9.04 12.81
C HIS A 108 14.07 9.64 13.55
N GLU A 109 14.66 8.91 14.48
CA GLU A 109 15.82 9.39 15.25
C GLU A 109 17.10 9.50 14.41
N ASP A 110 17.18 8.78 13.28
CA ASP A 110 18.35 8.76 12.40
C ASP A 110 17.91 8.59 10.94
N TRP A 111 17.62 9.70 10.26
CA TRP A 111 17.18 9.66 8.87
C TRP A 111 18.23 9.11 7.91
N ASP A 112 19.51 9.34 8.16
CA ASP A 112 20.56 8.79 7.29
C ASP A 112 20.59 7.27 7.36
N ALA A 113 20.45 6.70 8.56
CA ALA A 113 20.35 5.25 8.73
C ALA A 113 19.09 4.69 8.06
N TYR A 114 17.95 5.37 8.19
CA TYR A 114 16.70 4.96 7.55
C TYR A 114 16.85 4.93 6.03
N ARG A 115 17.41 5.99 5.45
CA ARG A 115 17.62 6.09 4.00
C ARG A 115 18.51 4.97 3.48
N GLN A 116 19.60 4.67 4.18
CA GLN A 116 20.49 3.58 3.80
C GLN A 116 19.77 2.22 3.91
N ALA A 117 18.95 2.02 4.93
CA ALA A 117 18.17 0.79 5.09
C ALA A 117 17.21 0.58 3.92
N MET A 118 16.60 1.64 3.39
CA MET A 118 15.70 1.53 2.23
C MET A 118 16.46 1.01 1.01
N VAL A 119 17.68 1.43 0.81
CA VAL A 119 18.55 0.95 -0.26
C VAL A 119 18.95 -0.51 -0.01
N ASP A 120 19.42 -0.82 1.19
CA ASP A 120 19.90 -2.16 1.55
C ASP A 120 18.76 -3.20 1.45
N ASP A 121 17.55 -2.81 1.80
CA ASP A 121 16.36 -3.67 1.76
C ASP A 121 15.74 -3.74 0.35
N HIS A 122 16.25 -3.01 -0.63
CA HIS A 122 15.68 -2.93 -1.99
C HIS A 122 14.21 -2.51 -1.96
N ARG A 123 13.92 -1.43 -1.22
CA ARG A 123 12.58 -0.90 -1.08
C ARG A 123 12.11 -0.16 -2.32
N LEU A 124 10.81 -0.17 -2.52
CA LEU A 124 10.12 0.64 -3.54
C LEU A 124 8.75 1.05 -3.00
N VAL A 125 8.12 1.97 -3.71
CA VAL A 125 6.78 2.43 -3.39
C VAL A 125 5.78 1.78 -4.34
N GLY A 126 4.72 1.18 -3.78
CA GLY A 126 3.55 0.79 -4.54
C GLY A 126 2.43 1.79 -4.29
N THR A 127 1.76 2.20 -5.36
CA THR A 127 0.59 3.06 -5.28
C THR A 127 -0.62 2.28 -5.79
N PHE A 128 -1.51 1.90 -4.86
CA PHE A 128 -2.77 1.27 -5.22
C PHE A 128 -3.77 2.36 -5.58
N VAL A 129 -4.30 2.29 -6.80
CA VAL A 129 -5.31 3.22 -7.31
C VAL A 129 -6.65 2.52 -7.25
N ALA A 130 -7.55 2.99 -6.38
CA ALA A 130 -8.88 2.40 -6.23
C ALA A 130 -9.78 2.84 -7.38
N THR A 131 -10.47 1.85 -7.99
CA THR A 131 -11.39 2.11 -9.11
C THR A 131 -12.84 1.80 -8.76
N SER A 132 -13.07 0.90 -7.80
CA SER A 132 -14.40 0.58 -7.31
C SER A 132 -14.33 0.08 -5.87
N ALA A 133 -15.47 0.05 -5.20
CA ALA A 133 -15.54 -0.37 -3.81
C ALA A 133 -16.78 -1.22 -3.54
N THR A 134 -16.65 -2.05 -2.51
CA THR A 134 -17.74 -2.84 -1.92
C THR A 134 -17.58 -2.79 -0.41
N GLY A 135 -18.60 -3.19 0.32
CA GLY A 135 -18.49 -3.25 1.78
C GLY A 135 -19.79 -2.97 2.49
N ILE A 136 -19.67 -2.87 3.81
CA ILE A 136 -20.76 -2.50 4.72
C ILE A 136 -20.25 -1.39 5.62
N LEU A 137 -20.85 -0.22 5.53
CA LEU A 137 -20.46 0.93 6.36
C LEU A 137 -21.68 1.43 7.13
N PRO A 138 -21.48 1.97 8.33
CA PRO A 138 -22.60 2.60 9.08
C PRO A 138 -23.09 3.82 8.34
N ASP A 139 -24.36 4.11 8.54
CA ASP A 139 -25.01 5.30 7.95
C ASP A 139 -24.49 6.61 8.54
#